data_5c94849281d6b60a3196399c5f20c947
#
_entry.id   5c94849281d6b60a3196399c5f20c947
#
_cell.length_a   1.000
_cell.length_b   1.000
_cell.length_c   1.000
_cell.angle_alpha   90.00
_cell.angle_beta   90.00
_cell.angle_gamma   90.00
#
_symmetry.space_group_name_H-M   'P 1'
#
loop_
_entity.id
_entity.type
_entity.pdbx_description
1 polymer ?
#
loop_
_entity_poly.entity_id
_entity_poly.type
_entity_poly.pdbx_seq_one_letter_code
_entity_poly.pdbx_strand_id
1 'polypeptide(L)'
;MRLDVMPTDERILGFSNRWYKLAIESAQTVQLEKDLTIRVVTAPLFLGTKLEAFKGRGKNDYFASHDLEDVIAVIDGRPFLQDEVQQAPNDLRAYIALEIHNLLGKPGFMDALPGYLLPDPASQARLGQLLAMLRSLAKLMR
;
A
#
# COMPACT_ATOMS: atom_id res chain seq x y z
N MET A 1 -12.53 -7.24 -2.87
CA MET A 1 -11.74 -6.27 -3.66
C MET A 1 -11.84 -4.89 -3.03
N ARG A 2 -10.71 -4.25 -2.85
CA ARG A 2 -10.71 -2.87 -2.37
C ARG A 2 -10.87 -1.91 -3.54
N LEU A 3 -11.81 -0.97 -3.41
CA LEU A 3 -12.02 0.07 -4.40
C LEU A 3 -11.28 1.34 -3.95
N ASP A 4 -10.46 1.87 -4.82
CA ASP A 4 -9.72 3.12 -4.56
C ASP A 4 -9.95 4.08 -5.70
N VAL A 5 -10.29 5.31 -5.36
CA VAL A 5 -10.44 6.40 -6.31
C VAL A 5 -9.19 7.26 -6.23
N MET A 6 -8.46 7.37 -7.34
CA MET A 6 -7.24 8.18 -7.41
C MET A 6 -7.51 9.43 -8.22
N PRO A 7 -7.01 10.60 -7.78
CA PRO A 7 -7.11 11.81 -8.59
C PRO A 7 -6.32 11.64 -9.89
N THR A 8 -6.84 12.21 -10.97
CA THR A 8 -6.18 12.16 -12.28
C THR A 8 -5.18 13.29 -12.49
N ASP A 9 -5.17 14.28 -11.61
CA ASP A 9 -4.33 15.48 -11.71
C ASP A 9 -3.25 15.42 -10.62
N GLU A 10 -1.97 15.39 -11.03
CA GLU A 10 -0.83 15.37 -10.10
C GLU A 10 -0.83 16.58 -9.16
N ARG A 11 -1.39 17.72 -9.56
CA ARG A 11 -1.49 18.91 -8.71
C ARG A 11 -2.34 18.65 -7.47
N ILE A 12 -3.32 17.77 -7.58
CA ILE A 12 -4.17 17.38 -6.44
C ILE A 12 -3.35 16.59 -5.42
N LEU A 13 -2.41 15.75 -5.89
CA LEU A 13 -1.52 14.99 -5.04
C LEU A 13 -0.40 15.84 -4.45
N GLY A 14 -0.02 16.94 -5.10
CA GLY A 14 1.03 17.84 -4.66
C GLY A 14 2.44 17.27 -4.76
N PHE A 15 2.65 16.19 -5.51
CA PHE A 15 3.96 15.58 -5.70
C PHE A 15 3.99 14.72 -6.96
N SER A 16 5.20 14.45 -7.48
CA SER A 16 5.41 13.50 -8.57
C SER A 16 5.58 12.09 -7.99
N ASN A 17 4.92 11.10 -8.61
CA ASN A 17 4.93 9.73 -8.13
C ASN A 17 5.14 8.78 -9.32
N ARG A 18 6.25 8.02 -9.29
CA ARG A 18 6.64 7.15 -10.40
C ARG A 18 5.60 6.08 -10.75
N TRP A 19 4.80 5.66 -9.79
CA TRP A 19 3.80 4.59 -9.98
C TRP A 19 2.41 5.13 -10.31
N TYR A 20 2.19 6.42 -10.08
CA TYR A 20 0.86 7.01 -10.25
C TYR A 20 0.39 6.95 -11.69
N LYS A 21 1.27 7.30 -12.64
CA LYS A 21 0.93 7.26 -14.07
C LYS A 21 0.54 5.85 -14.50
N LEU A 22 1.32 4.83 -14.10
CA LEU A 22 1.03 3.44 -14.41
C LEU A 22 -0.29 2.99 -13.76
N ALA A 23 -0.54 3.40 -12.53
CA ALA A 23 -1.79 3.09 -11.83
C ALA A 23 -3.00 3.65 -12.58
N ILE A 24 -2.93 4.90 -13.03
CA ILE A 24 -4.03 5.52 -13.78
C ILE A 24 -4.19 4.84 -15.14
N GLU A 25 -3.12 4.56 -15.87
CA GLU A 25 -3.17 3.95 -17.18
C GLU A 25 -3.75 2.53 -17.14
N SER A 26 -3.44 1.77 -16.10
CA SER A 26 -3.88 0.38 -15.95
C SER A 26 -5.17 0.21 -15.13
N ALA A 27 -5.68 1.29 -14.54
CA ALA A 27 -6.88 1.24 -13.72
C ALA A 27 -8.09 0.84 -14.58
N GLN A 28 -8.92 -0.03 -14.02
CA GLN A 28 -10.16 -0.41 -14.65
C GLN A 28 -11.26 0.57 -14.26
N THR A 29 -12.10 0.93 -15.23
CA THR A 29 -13.28 1.74 -14.95
C THR A 29 -14.42 0.82 -14.57
N VAL A 30 -15.02 1.07 -13.41
CA VAL A 30 -16.14 0.29 -12.90
C VAL A 30 -17.32 1.22 -12.74
N GLN A 31 -18.46 0.85 -13.35
CA GLN A 31 -19.70 1.60 -13.20
C GLN A 31 -20.45 1.08 -11.98
N LEU A 32 -20.60 1.92 -10.96
CA LEU A 32 -21.33 1.58 -9.74
C LEU A 32 -22.82 1.88 -9.86
N GLU A 33 -23.14 2.98 -10.53
CA GLU A 33 -24.51 3.41 -10.80
C GLU A 33 -24.56 3.98 -12.22
N LYS A 34 -25.76 4.28 -12.73
CA LYS A 34 -25.95 4.73 -14.10
C LYS A 34 -25.02 5.88 -14.50
N ASP A 35 -24.82 6.86 -13.60
CA ASP A 35 -24.01 8.05 -13.86
C ASP A 35 -22.74 8.11 -12.99
N LEU A 36 -22.39 7.01 -12.30
CA LEU A 36 -21.25 6.97 -11.41
C LEU A 36 -20.25 5.91 -11.83
N THR A 37 -19.10 6.34 -12.32
CA THR A 37 -17.99 5.46 -12.62
C THR A 37 -16.80 5.78 -11.72
N ILE A 38 -16.03 4.76 -11.37
CA ILE A 38 -14.77 4.92 -10.60
C ILE A 38 -13.65 4.16 -11.30
N ARG A 39 -12.42 4.55 -11.01
CA ARG A 39 -11.23 3.81 -11.44
C ARG A 39 -10.75 2.95 -10.31
N VAL A 40 -10.51 1.67 -10.61
CA VAL A 40 -10.03 0.68 -9.66
C VAL A 40 -8.60 0.31 -10.05
N VAL A 41 -7.66 0.48 -9.13
CA VAL A 41 -6.27 0.10 -9.33
C VAL A 41 -5.99 -1.25 -8.70
N THR A 42 -4.98 -1.97 -9.22
CA THR A 42 -4.55 -3.22 -8.61
C THR A 42 -3.89 -2.96 -7.26
N ALA A 43 -3.95 -3.95 -6.36
CA ALA A 43 -3.35 -3.83 -5.05
C ALA A 43 -1.84 -3.55 -5.11
N PRO A 44 -1.03 -4.21 -5.96
CA PRO A 44 0.39 -3.88 -6.06
C PRO A 44 0.65 -2.44 -6.49
N LEU A 45 -0.09 -1.91 -7.48
CA LEU A 45 0.07 -0.52 -7.90
C LEU A 45 -0.35 0.47 -6.83
N PHE A 46 -1.42 0.16 -6.10
CA PHE A 46 -1.84 0.97 -4.95
C PHE A 46 -0.72 1.02 -3.90
N LEU A 47 -0.13 -0.13 -3.55
CA LEU A 47 0.97 -0.19 -2.60
C LEU A 47 2.18 0.62 -3.08
N GLY A 48 2.58 0.45 -4.33
CA GLY A 48 3.71 1.20 -4.90
C GLY A 48 3.49 2.70 -4.84
N THR A 49 2.29 3.15 -5.20
CA THR A 49 1.92 4.57 -5.17
C THR A 49 1.98 5.12 -3.75
N LYS A 50 1.42 4.39 -2.77
CA LYS A 50 1.41 4.84 -1.38
C LYS A 50 2.79 4.81 -0.74
N LEU A 51 3.60 3.81 -1.03
CA LEU A 51 4.98 3.74 -0.53
C LEU A 51 5.82 4.90 -1.09
N GLU A 52 5.67 5.20 -2.37
CA GLU A 52 6.37 6.34 -2.98
C GLU A 52 5.89 7.67 -2.38
N ALA A 53 4.59 7.81 -2.14
CA ALA A 53 4.03 9.00 -1.51
C ALA A 53 4.60 9.18 -0.10
N PHE A 54 4.72 8.12 0.68
CA PHE A 54 5.30 8.19 2.01
C PHE A 54 6.76 8.67 1.94
N LYS A 55 7.55 8.15 1.00
CA LYS A 55 8.94 8.57 0.82
C LYS A 55 9.04 10.07 0.49
N GLY A 56 8.12 10.57 -0.33
CA GLY A 56 8.14 11.95 -0.78
C GLY A 56 7.62 12.96 0.24
N ARG A 57 6.62 12.60 1.04
CA ARG A 57 5.94 13.55 1.93
C ARG A 57 5.75 13.09 3.37
N GLY A 58 6.08 11.84 3.68
CA GLY A 58 5.85 11.27 5.01
C GLY A 58 6.82 11.76 6.07
N LYS A 59 7.99 12.26 5.68
CA LYS A 59 9.01 12.83 6.57
C LYS A 59 9.38 11.90 7.73
N ASN A 60 9.35 10.59 7.49
CA ASN A 60 9.60 9.55 8.51
C ASN A 60 8.61 9.60 9.68
N ASP A 61 7.42 10.13 9.47
CA ASP A 61 6.37 10.13 10.49
C ASP A 61 5.57 8.83 10.39
N TYR A 62 6.02 7.82 11.13
CA TYR A 62 5.39 6.50 11.10
C TYR A 62 4.08 6.43 11.88
N PHE A 63 3.82 7.40 12.76
CA PHE A 63 2.64 7.38 13.61
C PHE A 63 1.44 8.10 13.00
N ALA A 64 1.66 9.10 12.15
CA ALA A 64 0.60 9.94 11.61
C ALA A 64 0.46 9.86 10.09
N SER A 65 1.19 8.98 9.42
CA SER A 65 1.14 8.88 7.96
C SER A 65 -0.13 8.17 7.47
N HIS A 66 -0.97 8.88 6.73
CA HIS A 66 -2.13 8.29 6.06
C HIS A 66 -1.70 7.33 4.95
N ASP A 67 -0.56 7.59 4.30
CA ASP A 67 -0.05 6.69 3.26
C ASP A 67 0.31 5.33 3.83
N LEU A 68 1.01 5.29 4.98
CA LEU A 68 1.32 4.02 5.65
C LEU A 68 0.07 3.35 6.21
N GLU A 69 -0.86 4.14 6.74
CA GLU A 69 -2.15 3.62 7.21
C GLU A 69 -2.86 2.86 6.08
N ASP A 70 -2.89 3.44 4.89
CA ASP A 70 -3.50 2.79 3.71
C ASP A 70 -2.73 1.53 3.29
N VAL A 71 -1.40 1.57 3.33
CA VAL A 71 -0.56 0.40 3.01
C VAL A 71 -0.88 -0.75 3.97
N ILE A 72 -0.90 -0.48 5.27
CA ILE A 72 -1.16 -1.51 6.28
C ILE A 72 -2.58 -2.04 6.15
N ALA A 73 -3.57 -1.19 5.87
CA ALA A 73 -4.95 -1.62 5.68
C ALA A 73 -5.08 -2.62 4.52
N VAL A 74 -4.39 -2.38 3.42
CA VAL A 74 -4.39 -3.31 2.27
C VAL A 74 -3.71 -4.62 2.65
N ILE A 75 -2.56 -4.57 3.31
CA ILE A 75 -1.82 -5.77 3.71
C ILE A 75 -2.62 -6.61 4.70
N ASP A 76 -3.25 -5.97 5.68
CA ASP A 76 -4.06 -6.66 6.69
C ASP A 76 -5.33 -7.26 6.08
N GLY A 77 -5.90 -6.60 5.08
CA GLY A 77 -7.22 -6.97 4.53
C GLY A 77 -7.19 -7.91 3.32
N ARG A 78 -6.03 -8.24 2.75
CA ARG A 78 -5.96 -9.05 1.52
C ARG A 78 -5.12 -10.31 1.74
N PRO A 79 -5.78 -11.46 1.97
CA PRO A 79 -5.06 -12.70 2.30
C PRO A 79 -4.18 -13.23 1.16
N PHE A 80 -4.48 -12.89 -0.09
CA PHE A 80 -3.72 -13.34 -1.26
C PHE A 80 -2.77 -12.27 -1.82
N LEU A 81 -2.48 -11.24 -1.03
CA LEU A 81 -1.66 -10.12 -1.48
C LEU A 81 -0.26 -10.57 -1.94
N GLN A 82 0.34 -11.55 -1.25
CA GLN A 82 1.65 -12.06 -1.64
C GLN A 82 1.64 -12.57 -3.08
N ASP A 83 0.61 -13.33 -3.46
CA ASP A 83 0.48 -13.83 -4.82
C ASP A 83 0.27 -12.69 -5.82
N GLU A 84 -0.53 -11.70 -5.45
CA GLU A 84 -0.78 -10.55 -6.30
C GLU A 84 0.51 -9.76 -6.57
N VAL A 85 1.32 -9.54 -5.53
CA VAL A 85 2.61 -8.84 -5.68
C VAL A 85 3.60 -9.70 -6.47
N GLN A 86 3.61 -11.01 -6.24
CA GLN A 86 4.48 -11.94 -6.96
C GLN A 86 4.23 -11.86 -8.47
N GLN A 87 3.01 -11.66 -8.89
CA GLN A 87 2.62 -11.59 -10.30
C GLN A 87 2.68 -10.17 -10.90
N ALA A 88 3.01 -9.17 -10.08
CA ALA A 88 3.17 -7.81 -10.56
C ALA A 88 4.41 -7.68 -11.46
N PRO A 89 4.51 -6.61 -12.29
CA PRO A 89 5.72 -6.36 -13.06
C PRO A 89 6.98 -6.39 -12.18
N ASN A 90 8.08 -6.89 -12.71
CA ASN A 90 9.29 -7.14 -11.94
C ASN A 90 9.81 -5.91 -11.20
N ASP A 91 9.79 -4.74 -11.83
CA ASP A 91 10.26 -3.49 -11.23
C ASP A 91 9.36 -3.05 -10.07
N LEU A 92 8.04 -3.19 -10.21
CA LEU A 92 7.09 -2.87 -9.14
C LEU A 92 7.23 -3.85 -7.97
N ARG A 93 7.32 -5.14 -8.27
CA ARG A 93 7.51 -6.17 -7.22
C ARG A 93 8.78 -5.90 -6.43
N ALA A 94 9.88 -5.66 -7.11
CA ALA A 94 11.17 -5.38 -6.46
C ALA A 94 11.09 -4.09 -5.63
N TYR A 95 10.42 -3.07 -6.14
CA TYR A 95 10.22 -1.81 -5.43
C TYR A 95 9.45 -2.02 -4.13
N ILE A 96 8.31 -2.71 -4.19
CA ILE A 96 7.48 -2.98 -3.01
C ILE A 96 8.29 -3.77 -1.98
N ALA A 97 8.97 -4.83 -2.42
CA ALA A 97 9.76 -5.67 -1.52
C ALA A 97 10.87 -4.88 -0.84
N LEU A 98 11.59 -4.05 -1.58
CA LEU A 98 12.67 -3.23 -1.02
C LEU A 98 12.14 -2.21 -0.02
N GLU A 99 11.06 -1.52 -0.35
CA GLU A 99 10.50 -0.49 0.54
C GLU A 99 9.97 -1.10 1.84
N ILE A 100 9.30 -2.27 1.75
CA ILE A 100 8.83 -2.97 2.95
C ILE A 100 10.01 -3.48 3.78
N HIS A 101 11.04 -4.00 3.12
CA HIS A 101 12.27 -4.41 3.81
C HIS A 101 12.87 -3.25 4.59
N ASN A 102 12.95 -2.08 3.96
CA ASN A 102 13.49 -0.88 4.61
C ASN A 102 12.65 -0.45 5.80
N LEU A 103 11.32 -0.49 5.68
CA LEU A 103 10.41 -0.16 6.78
C LEU A 103 10.61 -1.11 7.97
N LEU A 104 10.73 -2.41 7.71
CA LEU A 104 10.94 -3.40 8.78
C LEU A 104 12.25 -3.16 9.54
N GLY A 105 13.23 -2.54 8.89
CA GLY A 105 14.49 -2.16 9.54
C GLY A 105 14.43 -0.87 10.33
N LYS A 106 13.30 -0.18 10.37
CA LYS A 106 13.15 1.09 11.08
C LYS A 106 12.45 0.88 12.41
N PRO A 107 13.12 1.13 13.56
CA PRO A 107 12.48 0.97 14.88
C PRO A 107 11.20 1.81 15.02
N GLY A 108 11.18 3.02 14.47
CA GLY A 108 9.99 3.88 14.52
C GLY A 108 8.79 3.27 13.83
N PHE A 109 8.99 2.60 12.69
CA PHE A 109 7.92 1.90 12.01
C PHE A 109 7.41 0.72 12.86
N MET A 110 8.31 -0.08 13.40
CA MET A 110 7.94 -1.23 14.23
C MET A 110 7.18 -0.80 15.49
N ASP A 111 7.57 0.32 16.09
CA ASP A 111 6.86 0.88 17.24
C ASP A 111 5.47 1.38 16.89
N ALA A 112 5.29 1.91 15.69
CA ALA A 112 4.01 2.45 15.23
C ALA A 112 3.04 1.35 14.79
N LEU A 113 3.55 0.18 14.40
CA LEU A 113 2.77 -0.85 13.71
C LEU A 113 1.52 -1.30 14.46
N PRO A 114 1.56 -1.57 15.80
CA PRO A 114 0.34 -1.94 16.51
C PRO A 114 -0.76 -0.88 16.45
N GLY A 115 -0.39 0.39 16.34
CA GLY A 115 -1.33 1.51 16.26
C GLY A 115 -2.12 1.57 14.95
N TYR A 116 -1.71 0.84 13.92
CA TYR A 116 -2.46 0.76 12.67
C TYR A 116 -3.63 -0.22 12.75
N LEU A 117 -3.65 -1.08 13.77
CA LEU A 117 -4.77 -1.98 14.05
C LEU A 117 -5.67 -1.35 15.09
N LEU A 118 -6.95 -1.70 15.07
CA LEU A 118 -7.88 -1.24 16.09
C LEU A 118 -7.41 -1.70 17.47
N PRO A 119 -7.72 -0.94 18.54
CA PRO A 119 -7.19 -1.25 19.89
C PRO A 119 -7.85 -2.45 20.58
N ASP A 120 -8.88 -3.04 19.97
CA ASP A 120 -9.55 -4.20 20.59
C ASP A 120 -8.65 -5.46 20.56
N PRO A 121 -8.85 -6.42 21.48
CA PRO A 121 -7.99 -7.61 21.56
C PRO A 121 -7.98 -8.44 20.27
N ALA A 122 -9.14 -8.57 19.60
CA ALA A 122 -9.22 -9.37 18.37
C ALA A 122 -8.37 -8.76 17.25
N SER A 123 -8.39 -7.42 17.11
CA SER A 123 -7.59 -6.73 16.10
C SER A 123 -6.10 -6.79 16.43
N GLN A 124 -5.73 -6.58 17.70
CA GLN A 124 -4.34 -6.66 18.13
C GLN A 124 -3.77 -8.08 17.98
N ALA A 125 -4.60 -9.11 18.08
CA ALA A 125 -4.18 -10.49 17.89
C ALA A 125 -3.71 -10.76 16.45
N ARG A 126 -4.09 -9.93 15.46
CA ARG A 126 -3.64 -10.07 14.07
C ARG A 126 -2.24 -9.53 13.82
N LEU A 127 -1.61 -8.87 14.81
CA LEU A 127 -0.29 -8.25 14.63
C LEU A 127 0.76 -9.26 14.14
N GLY A 128 0.75 -10.47 14.68
CA GLY A 128 1.67 -11.52 14.26
C GLY A 128 1.50 -11.92 12.80
N GLN A 129 0.25 -12.03 12.34
CA GLN A 129 -0.06 -12.34 10.94
C GLN A 129 0.34 -11.18 10.02
N LEU A 130 0.10 -9.96 10.45
CA LEU A 130 0.50 -8.76 9.71
C LEU A 130 2.02 -8.72 9.54
N LEU A 131 2.78 -8.96 10.60
CA LEU A 131 4.24 -9.03 10.52
C LEU A 131 4.72 -10.14 9.60
N ALA A 132 4.09 -11.30 9.65
CA ALA A 132 4.42 -12.42 8.78
C ALA A 132 4.21 -12.05 7.32
N MET A 133 3.11 -11.38 7.00
CA MET A 133 2.83 -10.91 5.63
C MET A 133 3.86 -9.88 5.18
N LEU A 134 4.19 -8.91 6.03
CA LEU A 134 5.21 -7.91 5.70
C LEU A 134 6.56 -8.57 5.39
N ARG A 135 6.97 -9.54 6.20
CA ARG A 135 8.21 -10.26 5.97
C ARG A 135 8.18 -11.06 4.68
N SER A 136 7.04 -11.68 4.37
CA SER A 136 6.86 -12.42 3.12
C SER A 136 6.99 -11.51 1.90
N LEU A 137 6.37 -10.34 1.95
CA LEU A 137 6.45 -9.35 0.86
C LEU A 137 7.88 -8.84 0.69
N ALA A 138 8.60 -8.61 1.78
CA ALA A 138 9.97 -8.13 1.74
C ALA A 138 10.95 -9.12 1.08
N LYS A 139 10.56 -10.38 0.97
CA LYS A 139 11.38 -11.42 0.33
C LYS A 139 11.16 -11.54 -1.18
N LEU A 140 10.23 -10.79 -1.73
CA LEU A 140 9.85 -10.89 -3.14
C LEU A 140 10.73 -10.04 -4.08
N MET A 141 11.97 -9.75 -3.68
CA MET A 141 12.88 -8.90 -4.48
C MET A 141 13.35 -9.54 -5.78
N ARG A 142 13.09 -10.81 -5.98
CA ARG A 142 13.47 -11.54 -7.19
C ARG A 142 12.25 -11.95 -8.01
#